data_779e7e4d8df055a034f779e3011381d4
#
_entry.id   779e7e4d8df055a034f779e3011381d4
#
_cell.length_a   1.000
_cell.length_b   1.000
_cell.length_c   1.000
_cell.angle_alpha   90.00
_cell.angle_beta   90.00
_cell.angle_gamma   90.00
#
_symmetry.space_group_name_H-M   'P 1'
#
loop_
_entity.id
_entity.type
_entity.pdbx_description
1 polymer ?
#
loop_
_entity_poly.entity_id
_entity_poly.type
_entity_poly.pdbx_seq_one_letter_code
_entity_poly.pdbx_strand_id
1 'polypeptide(L)'
;MSAETINGARIVLETLHRLGVTDMFGYPGGAVIPIYDEIYSFPEIKHYFVRHEQGAAHAADGYARVSGKVGVCLATSGPGATNLVTGIMTAYMDSVPMVAITGQVGRPFIGKDSFQEADIQGITMPITKHNYLVQDIRDLPRIIKEAYFIASTGRPGPVLIDIPKDVQTEKISMTEYNKLYEVPIHLEGYDPTYKGHQGQIKKAATLIKNAKRPLIIAGAGVLKSGAMDELKELAEKAQIPVTNTLVGLGGFPGNHELALGMVGMHGSVAANNSTEEADLVIAAGIRFHDRITGHPDFFCKKAKIIHIDIDPAEIDKNVTINVPIVGDLKRVLSELNTLVEPTTHEAWIAQIREWQAEYPMVIPESKDGVLHPQYVLSELNKIAKEDAVIVTDVGQHQMWAAQFLTHKKPHTIVTSGGAGTMGYGLPAAIGAQVGAPHKQVILVVGDGGFQMTFEELMMVRQYNLPIKIVIINNGYLGMVRQWQQIFNNHRYSYVDLETSPDFLKLAEAFDLKAARIDNVEDFNKEFKSFITSDESIILDCRVAREDNVLPMIPAGGTVSGMMGKKGVL
;
A
#
# COMPACT_ATOMS: atom_id res chain seq x y z
N MET A 1 -10.73 -49.48 13.82
CA MET A 1 -9.93 -48.45 13.16
C MET A 1 -9.94 -47.25 14.10
N SER A 2 -8.78 -46.81 14.61
CA SER A 2 -8.69 -45.57 15.38
C SER A 2 -9.19 -44.41 14.50
N ALA A 3 -10.10 -43.60 15.01
CA ALA A 3 -10.55 -42.42 14.26
C ALA A 3 -9.33 -41.57 13.92
N GLU A 4 -9.21 -41.15 12.66
CA GLU A 4 -8.17 -40.24 12.21
C GLU A 4 -8.26 -38.94 13.01
N THR A 5 -7.17 -38.54 13.61
CA THR A 5 -7.11 -37.33 14.46
C THR A 5 -6.29 -36.21 13.78
N ILE A 6 -6.65 -34.96 14.06
CA ILE A 6 -5.97 -33.76 13.58
C ILE A 6 -5.60 -32.90 14.79
N ASN A 7 -4.40 -32.31 14.80
CA ASN A 7 -3.97 -31.40 15.84
C ASN A 7 -4.29 -29.95 15.48
N GLY A 8 -4.20 -29.02 16.46
CA GLY A 8 -4.50 -27.62 16.23
C GLY A 8 -3.61 -26.96 15.18
N ALA A 9 -2.34 -27.32 15.11
CA ALA A 9 -1.41 -26.81 14.11
C ALA A 9 -1.85 -27.19 12.67
N ARG A 10 -2.25 -28.45 12.47
CA ARG A 10 -2.78 -28.89 11.18
C ARG A 10 -4.12 -28.23 10.84
N ILE A 11 -5.00 -28.01 11.85
CA ILE A 11 -6.26 -27.29 11.66
C ILE A 11 -6.01 -25.87 11.11
N VAL A 12 -4.97 -25.18 11.59
CA VAL A 12 -4.60 -23.86 11.07
C VAL A 12 -4.33 -23.93 9.57
N LEU A 13 -3.46 -24.83 9.14
CA LEU A 13 -3.08 -24.97 7.73
C LEU A 13 -4.25 -25.42 6.84
N GLU A 14 -4.97 -26.46 7.25
CA GLU A 14 -6.14 -26.97 6.53
C GLU A 14 -7.22 -25.90 6.36
N THR A 15 -7.47 -25.12 7.41
CA THR A 15 -8.50 -24.07 7.35
C THR A 15 -8.08 -22.94 6.43
N LEU A 16 -6.83 -22.49 6.51
CA LEU A 16 -6.27 -21.46 5.62
C LEU A 16 -6.30 -21.93 4.15
N HIS A 17 -5.87 -23.18 3.90
CA HIS A 17 -5.89 -23.74 2.54
C HIS A 17 -7.31 -23.80 1.95
N ARG A 18 -8.29 -24.27 2.73
CA ARG A 18 -9.70 -24.30 2.32
C ARG A 18 -10.29 -22.90 2.05
N LEU A 19 -9.69 -21.84 2.61
CA LEU A 19 -10.02 -20.44 2.33
C LEU A 19 -9.26 -19.88 1.10
N GLY A 20 -8.43 -20.70 0.45
CA GLY A 20 -7.70 -20.34 -0.76
C GLY A 20 -6.34 -19.69 -0.52
N VAL A 21 -5.79 -19.78 0.70
CA VAL A 21 -4.42 -19.37 1.00
C VAL A 21 -3.45 -20.37 0.40
N THR A 22 -2.52 -19.89 -0.41
CA THR A 22 -1.48 -20.69 -1.07
C THR A 22 -0.07 -20.30 -0.67
N ASP A 23 0.08 -19.11 -0.07
CA ASP A 23 1.36 -18.50 0.24
C ASP A 23 1.31 -17.85 1.63
N MET A 24 2.37 -18.02 2.42
CA MET A 24 2.48 -17.48 3.76
C MET A 24 3.92 -17.04 4.04
N PHE A 25 4.10 -15.93 4.75
CA PHE A 25 5.40 -15.37 5.11
C PHE A 25 5.63 -15.51 6.62
N GLY A 26 6.82 -15.90 7.06
CA GLY A 26 7.01 -16.03 8.49
C GLY A 26 8.41 -16.38 8.94
N TYR A 27 8.58 -16.36 10.26
CA TYR A 27 9.82 -16.72 10.94
C TYR A 27 9.53 -17.74 12.06
N PRO A 28 10.26 -18.87 12.12
CA PRO A 28 10.05 -19.90 13.14
C PRO A 28 10.51 -19.45 14.51
N GLY A 29 9.87 -20.00 15.55
CA GLY A 29 10.27 -19.80 16.93
C GLY A 29 9.50 -20.71 17.87
N GLY A 30 9.89 -20.73 19.15
CA GLY A 30 9.48 -21.73 20.14
C GLY A 30 7.97 -21.97 20.27
N ALA A 31 7.17 -20.90 20.18
CA ALA A 31 5.72 -21.01 20.38
C ALA A 31 4.94 -21.43 19.10
N VAL A 32 5.61 -21.53 17.93
CA VAL A 32 4.98 -21.96 16.66
C VAL A 32 5.64 -23.19 16.05
N ILE A 33 6.55 -23.85 16.79
CA ILE A 33 7.16 -25.11 16.33
C ILE A 33 6.13 -26.12 15.85
N PRO A 34 4.98 -26.34 16.55
CA PRO A 34 4.00 -27.31 16.06
C PRO A 34 3.42 -26.96 14.69
N ILE A 35 3.20 -25.67 14.39
CA ILE A 35 2.73 -25.23 13.05
C ILE A 35 3.82 -25.46 12.01
N TYR A 36 5.09 -25.16 12.32
CA TYR A 36 6.21 -25.40 11.40
C TYR A 36 6.46 -26.90 11.15
N ASP A 37 6.23 -27.76 12.14
CA ASP A 37 6.29 -29.22 11.98
C ASP A 37 5.24 -29.71 10.96
N GLU A 38 4.03 -29.19 11.05
CA GLU A 38 2.97 -29.52 10.09
C GLU A 38 3.23 -28.95 8.68
N ILE A 39 3.82 -27.75 8.55
CA ILE A 39 4.22 -27.16 7.25
C ILE A 39 5.15 -28.11 6.49
N TYR A 40 6.05 -28.83 7.19
CA TYR A 40 6.97 -29.78 6.55
C TYR A 40 6.26 -30.84 5.69
N SER A 41 5.05 -31.24 6.08
CA SER A 41 4.22 -32.23 5.39
C SER A 41 2.99 -31.63 4.69
N PHE A 42 2.94 -30.30 4.50
CA PHE A 42 1.79 -29.58 3.92
C PHE A 42 2.21 -28.70 2.74
N PRO A 43 2.47 -29.28 1.55
CA PRO A 43 2.95 -28.55 0.38
C PRO A 43 1.91 -27.63 -0.26
N GLU A 44 0.65 -27.70 0.13
CA GLU A 44 -0.47 -26.91 -0.38
C GLU A 44 -0.35 -25.41 -0.05
N ILE A 45 0.38 -25.08 1.04
CA ILE A 45 0.74 -23.70 1.40
C ILE A 45 2.26 -23.56 1.32
N LYS A 46 2.73 -22.73 0.40
CA LYS A 46 4.15 -22.40 0.30
C LYS A 46 4.52 -21.38 1.37
N HIS A 47 5.47 -21.76 2.22
CA HIS A 47 6.00 -20.88 3.25
C HIS A 47 7.25 -20.16 2.75
N TYR A 48 7.29 -18.83 2.92
CA TYR A 48 8.43 -17.98 2.60
C TYR A 48 9.12 -17.55 3.88
N PHE A 49 10.37 -17.99 4.04
CA PHE A 49 11.17 -17.77 5.25
C PHE A 49 11.85 -16.40 5.19
N VAL A 50 11.30 -15.42 5.90
CA VAL A 50 11.86 -14.06 6.08
C VAL A 50 13.10 -14.07 6.98
N ARG A 51 13.79 -12.94 7.09
CA ARG A 51 14.91 -12.77 8.03
C ARG A 51 14.56 -11.96 9.26
N HIS A 52 13.40 -11.27 9.20
CA HIS A 52 12.81 -10.53 10.32
C HIS A 52 11.30 -10.55 10.22
N GLU A 53 10.57 -10.63 11.33
CA GLU A 53 9.10 -10.73 11.30
C GLU A 53 8.42 -9.49 10.72
N GLN A 54 9.02 -8.31 10.88
CA GLN A 54 8.56 -7.09 10.18
C GLN A 54 8.53 -7.32 8.66
N GLY A 55 9.54 -7.98 8.11
CA GLY A 55 9.60 -8.40 6.71
C GLY A 55 8.43 -9.30 6.32
N ALA A 56 8.01 -10.23 7.20
CA ALA A 56 6.86 -11.10 6.94
C ALA A 56 5.56 -10.31 6.77
N ALA A 57 5.30 -9.35 7.66
CA ALA A 57 4.10 -8.54 7.59
C ALA A 57 4.10 -7.62 6.36
N HIS A 58 5.22 -7.00 6.01
CA HIS A 58 5.33 -6.17 4.80
C HIS A 58 5.24 -7.01 3.51
N ALA A 59 5.79 -8.23 3.50
CA ALA A 59 5.64 -9.13 2.36
C ALA A 59 4.17 -9.57 2.19
N ALA A 60 3.48 -9.91 3.28
CA ALA A 60 2.05 -10.22 3.25
C ALA A 60 1.21 -9.02 2.75
N ASP A 61 1.58 -7.78 3.12
CA ASP A 61 0.98 -6.54 2.61
C ASP A 61 1.19 -6.40 1.09
N GLY A 62 2.43 -6.48 0.62
CA GLY A 62 2.75 -6.40 -0.82
C GLY A 62 2.05 -7.48 -1.65
N TYR A 63 2.00 -8.71 -1.14
CA TYR A 63 1.27 -9.82 -1.74
C TYR A 63 -0.23 -9.51 -1.89
N ALA A 64 -0.85 -9.01 -0.83
CA ALA A 64 -2.28 -8.73 -0.85
C ALA A 64 -2.65 -7.63 -1.85
N ARG A 65 -1.83 -6.58 -1.99
CA ARG A 65 -2.08 -5.45 -2.90
C ARG A 65 -2.08 -5.86 -4.37
N VAL A 66 -1.26 -6.83 -4.77
CA VAL A 66 -1.12 -7.22 -6.18
C VAL A 66 -1.94 -8.45 -6.54
N SER A 67 -2.14 -9.38 -5.60
CA SER A 67 -2.89 -10.61 -5.83
C SER A 67 -4.40 -10.44 -5.63
N GLY A 68 -4.83 -9.42 -4.87
CA GLY A 68 -6.22 -9.26 -4.43
C GLY A 68 -6.67 -10.29 -3.38
N LYS A 69 -5.74 -11.11 -2.86
CA LYS A 69 -5.99 -12.10 -1.80
C LYS A 69 -5.62 -11.54 -0.43
N VAL A 70 -6.05 -12.22 0.63
CA VAL A 70 -5.60 -11.90 1.99
C VAL A 70 -4.16 -12.33 2.17
N GLY A 71 -3.29 -11.42 2.62
CA GLY A 71 -1.92 -11.76 2.99
C GLY A 71 -1.87 -12.46 4.34
N VAL A 72 -1.02 -13.48 4.47
CA VAL A 72 -0.88 -14.23 5.72
C VAL A 72 0.56 -14.19 6.21
N CYS A 73 0.76 -13.81 7.48
CA CYS A 73 2.07 -13.87 8.13
C CYS A 73 2.02 -14.64 9.44
N LEU A 74 3.14 -15.28 9.80
CA LEU A 74 3.28 -16.14 10.98
C LEU A 74 4.54 -15.77 11.77
N ALA A 75 4.38 -15.56 13.08
CA ALA A 75 5.48 -15.30 14.00
C ALA A 75 5.31 -16.03 15.34
N THR A 76 6.40 -16.21 16.05
CA THR A 76 6.39 -16.76 17.41
C THR A 76 5.89 -15.72 18.43
N SER A 77 5.77 -16.12 19.69
CA SER A 77 5.40 -15.24 20.82
C SER A 77 6.49 -14.19 21.14
N GLY A 78 6.14 -13.28 22.03
CA GLY A 78 7.07 -12.29 22.58
C GLY A 78 7.67 -11.39 21.50
N PRO A 79 9.00 -11.34 21.33
CA PRO A 79 9.65 -10.47 20.37
C PRO A 79 9.25 -10.76 18.92
N GLY A 80 8.98 -12.02 18.56
CA GLY A 80 8.50 -12.35 17.22
C GLY A 80 7.14 -11.71 16.93
N ALA A 81 6.19 -11.80 17.86
CA ALA A 81 4.88 -11.17 17.73
C ALA A 81 4.99 -9.63 17.72
N THR A 82 5.78 -9.04 18.60
CA THR A 82 5.94 -7.58 18.65
C THR A 82 6.65 -7.02 17.42
N ASN A 83 7.52 -7.77 16.77
CA ASN A 83 8.16 -7.37 15.52
C ASN A 83 7.16 -7.25 14.33
N LEU A 84 5.98 -7.85 14.41
CA LEU A 84 4.91 -7.69 13.40
C LEU A 84 4.20 -6.33 13.51
N VAL A 85 4.25 -5.64 14.64
CA VAL A 85 3.40 -4.49 14.97
C VAL A 85 3.49 -3.38 13.91
N THR A 86 4.69 -3.00 13.49
CA THR A 86 4.87 -1.98 12.44
C THR A 86 4.19 -2.39 11.13
N GLY A 87 4.36 -3.65 10.71
CA GLY A 87 3.75 -4.13 9.48
C GLY A 87 2.24 -4.23 9.56
N ILE A 88 1.69 -4.68 10.70
CA ILE A 88 0.24 -4.71 10.96
C ILE A 88 -0.33 -3.28 10.92
N MET A 89 0.33 -2.31 11.57
CA MET A 89 -0.09 -0.90 11.53
C MET A 89 -0.06 -0.34 10.10
N THR A 90 0.96 -0.67 9.31
CA THR A 90 1.07 -0.26 7.91
C THR A 90 -0.11 -0.78 7.09
N ALA A 91 -0.45 -2.07 7.23
CA ALA A 91 -1.61 -2.68 6.59
C ALA A 91 -2.93 -2.04 7.04
N TYR A 92 -3.08 -1.76 8.34
CA TYR A 92 -4.26 -1.09 8.90
C TYR A 92 -4.47 0.31 8.33
N MET A 93 -3.41 1.11 8.31
CA MET A 93 -3.46 2.48 7.81
C MET A 93 -3.81 2.55 6.31
N ASP A 94 -3.44 1.57 5.51
CA ASP A 94 -3.73 1.51 4.08
C ASP A 94 -4.90 0.55 3.74
N SER A 95 -5.58 0.03 4.76
CA SER A 95 -6.73 -0.87 4.59
C SER A 95 -6.38 -2.11 3.73
N VAL A 96 -5.26 -2.78 4.04
CA VAL A 96 -4.79 -3.97 3.33
C VAL A 96 -5.28 -5.22 4.07
N PRO A 97 -5.95 -6.18 3.40
CA PRO A 97 -6.43 -7.39 4.05
C PRO A 97 -5.25 -8.29 4.44
N MET A 98 -5.15 -8.58 5.75
CA MET A 98 -4.08 -9.40 6.31
C MET A 98 -4.60 -10.25 7.47
N VAL A 99 -4.15 -11.49 7.55
CA VAL A 99 -4.28 -12.34 8.75
C VAL A 99 -2.88 -12.55 9.32
N ALA A 100 -2.63 -11.98 10.50
CA ALA A 100 -1.40 -12.18 11.25
C ALA A 100 -1.64 -13.28 12.29
N ILE A 101 -0.82 -14.33 12.25
CA ILE A 101 -0.89 -15.45 13.18
C ILE A 101 0.33 -15.37 14.10
N THR A 102 0.09 -15.36 15.41
CA THR A 102 1.15 -15.40 16.42
C THR A 102 1.01 -16.66 17.29
N GLY A 103 2.14 -17.22 17.67
CA GLY A 103 2.16 -18.19 18.75
C GLY A 103 2.12 -17.50 20.09
N GLN A 104 1.58 -18.19 21.10
CA GLN A 104 1.54 -17.73 22.48
C GLN A 104 2.09 -18.83 23.41
N VAL A 105 2.50 -18.45 24.61
CA VAL A 105 2.81 -19.41 25.68
C VAL A 105 1.59 -20.29 25.96
N GLY A 106 1.79 -21.50 26.52
CA GLY A 106 0.66 -22.36 26.85
C GLY A 106 -0.33 -21.66 27.81
N ARG A 107 -1.63 -21.93 27.66
CA ARG A 107 -2.74 -21.29 28.44
C ARG A 107 -2.49 -21.19 29.95
N PRO A 108 -1.91 -22.22 30.64
CA PRO A 108 -1.61 -22.12 32.08
C PRO A 108 -0.58 -21.06 32.45
N PHE A 109 0.19 -20.56 31.49
CA PHE A 109 1.28 -19.60 31.68
C PHE A 109 0.93 -18.18 31.26
N ILE A 110 -0.22 -17.94 30.63
CA ILE A 110 -0.66 -16.60 30.21
C ILE A 110 -0.96 -15.75 31.44
N GLY A 111 -0.45 -14.52 31.45
CA GLY A 111 -0.59 -13.57 32.55
C GLY A 111 0.34 -13.84 33.74
N LYS A 112 1.44 -14.58 33.52
CA LYS A 112 2.40 -14.96 34.58
C LYS A 112 3.85 -14.52 34.29
N ASP A 113 4.01 -13.56 33.38
CA ASP A 113 5.34 -13.07 32.96
C ASP A 113 6.27 -14.20 32.50
N SER A 114 5.70 -15.14 31.75
CA SER A 114 6.41 -16.31 31.26
C SER A 114 7.42 -15.94 30.19
N PHE A 115 8.44 -16.79 29.98
CA PHE A 115 9.46 -16.54 28.96
C PHE A 115 8.84 -16.33 27.57
N GLN A 116 9.16 -15.19 26.94
CA GLN A 116 8.63 -14.75 25.65
C GLN A 116 7.09 -14.60 25.63
N GLU A 117 6.46 -14.33 26.75
CA GLU A 117 5.07 -13.90 26.79
C GLU A 117 4.97 -12.43 26.37
N ALA A 118 3.96 -12.09 25.58
CA ALA A 118 3.54 -10.72 25.32
C ALA A 118 2.01 -10.68 25.17
N ASP A 119 1.37 -9.65 25.70
CA ASP A 119 -0.04 -9.36 25.42
C ASP A 119 -0.16 -8.73 24.02
N ILE A 120 0.07 -9.55 22.99
CA ILE A 120 0.01 -9.07 21.60
C ILE A 120 -1.41 -8.66 21.21
N GLN A 121 -2.44 -9.23 21.85
CA GLN A 121 -3.82 -8.82 21.66
C GLN A 121 -4.02 -7.36 22.10
N GLY A 122 -3.59 -7.01 23.31
CA GLY A 122 -3.66 -5.63 23.81
C GLY A 122 -2.81 -4.67 22.97
N ILE A 123 -1.60 -5.06 22.58
CA ILE A 123 -0.69 -4.25 21.78
C ILE A 123 -1.29 -3.94 20.40
N THR A 124 -1.96 -4.89 19.75
CA THR A 124 -2.46 -4.75 18.38
C THR A 124 -3.92 -4.28 18.29
N MET A 125 -4.62 -4.18 19.40
CA MET A 125 -6.04 -3.75 19.43
C MET A 125 -6.30 -2.47 18.62
N PRO A 126 -5.52 -1.37 18.74
CA PRO A 126 -5.77 -0.13 18.01
C PRO A 126 -5.36 -0.17 16.52
N ILE A 127 -4.66 -1.20 16.10
CA ILE A 127 -4.10 -1.31 14.73
C ILE A 127 -4.60 -2.54 13.96
N THR A 128 -5.66 -3.18 14.45
CA THR A 128 -6.35 -4.30 13.80
C THR A 128 -7.85 -4.03 13.71
N LYS A 129 -8.50 -4.68 12.75
CA LYS A 129 -9.98 -4.68 12.71
C LYS A 129 -10.57 -5.52 13.83
N HIS A 130 -9.89 -6.61 14.15
CA HIS A 130 -10.21 -7.52 15.26
C HIS A 130 -8.97 -8.35 15.61
N ASN A 131 -8.96 -8.88 16.83
CA ASN A 131 -7.94 -9.84 17.25
C ASN A 131 -8.54 -10.92 18.14
N TYR A 132 -7.95 -12.11 18.10
CA TYR A 132 -8.39 -13.28 18.83
C TYR A 132 -7.25 -13.87 19.66
N LEU A 133 -7.55 -14.28 20.89
CA LEU A 133 -6.73 -15.23 21.66
C LEU A 133 -7.49 -16.56 21.74
N VAL A 134 -6.96 -17.61 21.12
CA VAL A 134 -7.62 -18.90 21.01
C VAL A 134 -7.55 -19.65 22.34
N GLN A 135 -8.70 -20.05 22.89
CA GLN A 135 -8.78 -20.77 24.16
C GLN A 135 -9.11 -22.28 24.01
N ASP A 136 -9.71 -22.68 22.92
CA ASP A 136 -10.11 -24.07 22.64
C ASP A 136 -9.78 -24.43 21.19
N ILE A 137 -9.21 -25.61 20.96
CA ILE A 137 -8.91 -26.13 19.64
C ILE A 137 -10.16 -26.18 18.73
N ARG A 138 -11.35 -26.37 19.31
CA ARG A 138 -12.63 -26.43 18.59
C ARG A 138 -13.01 -25.09 17.97
N ASP A 139 -12.51 -23.99 18.53
CA ASP A 139 -12.77 -22.65 18.02
C ASP A 139 -11.88 -22.29 16.82
N LEU A 140 -10.75 -22.97 16.60
CA LEU A 140 -9.79 -22.64 15.54
C LEU A 140 -10.43 -22.52 14.15
N PRO A 141 -11.24 -23.49 13.67
CA PRO A 141 -11.84 -23.38 12.33
C PRO A 141 -12.75 -22.15 12.20
N ARG A 142 -13.53 -21.86 13.24
CA ARG A 142 -14.43 -20.71 13.29
C ARG A 142 -13.62 -19.41 13.30
N ILE A 143 -12.66 -19.27 14.22
CA ILE A 143 -11.85 -18.05 14.40
C ILE A 143 -11.08 -17.71 13.10
N ILE A 144 -10.46 -18.69 12.46
CA ILE A 144 -9.69 -18.46 11.23
C ILE A 144 -10.62 -18.02 10.09
N LYS A 145 -11.80 -18.63 9.95
CA LYS A 145 -12.80 -18.23 8.96
C LYS A 145 -13.31 -16.81 9.22
N GLU A 146 -13.63 -16.47 10.46
CA GLU A 146 -14.06 -15.14 10.87
C GLU A 146 -12.95 -14.10 10.62
N ALA A 147 -11.71 -14.39 11.01
CA ALA A 147 -10.57 -13.50 10.79
C ALA A 147 -10.36 -13.21 9.30
N TYR A 148 -10.42 -14.23 8.45
CA TYR A 148 -10.29 -14.07 7.01
C TYR A 148 -11.45 -13.24 6.42
N PHE A 149 -12.68 -13.49 6.86
CA PHE A 149 -13.86 -12.75 6.46
C PHE A 149 -13.80 -11.29 6.89
N ILE A 150 -13.46 -11.01 8.16
CA ILE A 150 -13.32 -9.64 8.68
C ILE A 150 -12.20 -8.89 7.94
N ALA A 151 -11.05 -9.56 7.69
CA ALA A 151 -9.93 -8.94 7.00
C ALA A 151 -10.28 -8.51 5.58
N SER A 152 -11.10 -9.28 4.85
CA SER A 152 -11.39 -9.09 3.43
C SER A 152 -12.68 -8.32 3.10
N THR A 153 -13.57 -8.10 4.08
CA THR A 153 -14.90 -7.52 3.84
C THR A 153 -15.06 -6.13 4.44
N GLY A 154 -16.04 -5.37 3.97
CA GLY A 154 -16.19 -3.97 4.33
C GLY A 154 -14.96 -3.17 3.92
N ARG A 155 -14.47 -2.27 4.78
CA ARG A 155 -13.14 -1.70 4.63
C ARG A 155 -12.12 -2.79 5.00
N PRO A 156 -11.27 -3.27 4.08
CA PRO A 156 -10.29 -4.32 4.40
C PRO A 156 -9.28 -3.87 5.46
N GLY A 157 -8.64 -4.83 6.11
CA GLY A 157 -7.60 -4.52 7.11
C GLY A 157 -7.10 -5.76 7.84
N PRO A 158 -6.08 -5.62 8.69
CA PRO A 158 -5.48 -6.74 9.40
C PRO A 158 -6.36 -7.28 10.54
N VAL A 159 -6.29 -8.59 10.72
CA VAL A 159 -6.82 -9.31 11.88
C VAL A 159 -5.71 -10.18 12.46
N LEU A 160 -5.59 -10.23 13.79
CA LEU A 160 -4.57 -11.04 14.45
C LEU A 160 -5.23 -12.25 15.14
N ILE A 161 -4.57 -13.40 15.04
CA ILE A 161 -4.95 -14.64 15.75
C ILE A 161 -3.77 -15.09 16.59
N ASP A 162 -3.89 -15.01 17.91
CA ASP A 162 -2.88 -15.46 18.86
C ASP A 162 -3.22 -16.87 19.36
N ILE A 163 -2.32 -17.85 19.13
CA ILE A 163 -2.60 -19.27 19.32
C ILE A 163 -1.64 -19.87 20.35
N PRO A 164 -2.13 -20.20 21.57
CA PRO A 164 -1.32 -20.86 22.60
C PRO A 164 -0.74 -22.20 22.11
N LYS A 165 0.50 -22.48 22.51
CA LYS A 165 1.25 -23.65 22.06
C LYS A 165 0.56 -24.98 22.39
N ASP A 166 -0.10 -25.07 23.54
CA ASP A 166 -0.85 -26.26 23.93
C ASP A 166 -2.09 -26.49 23.05
N VAL A 167 -2.79 -25.42 22.63
CA VAL A 167 -3.88 -25.51 21.64
C VAL A 167 -3.38 -26.05 20.31
N GLN A 168 -2.18 -25.65 19.86
CA GLN A 168 -1.60 -26.16 18.61
C GLN A 168 -1.33 -27.67 18.65
N THR A 169 -1.04 -28.22 19.83
CA THR A 169 -0.72 -29.64 20.00
C THR A 169 -1.92 -30.53 20.43
N GLU A 170 -3.00 -29.93 20.93
CA GLU A 170 -4.24 -30.63 21.20
C GLU A 170 -4.77 -31.33 19.94
N LYS A 171 -5.57 -32.40 20.13
CA LYS A 171 -6.12 -33.20 19.02
C LYS A 171 -7.62 -33.37 19.14
N ILE A 172 -8.29 -33.32 18.00
CA ILE A 172 -9.69 -33.72 17.83
C ILE A 172 -9.80 -34.73 16.70
N SER A 173 -10.96 -35.36 16.52
CA SER A 173 -11.16 -36.25 15.39
C SER A 173 -11.32 -35.44 14.08
N MET A 174 -10.86 -35.98 12.95
CA MET A 174 -11.07 -35.37 11.63
C MET A 174 -12.57 -35.16 11.33
N THR A 175 -13.43 -36.06 11.80
CA THR A 175 -14.89 -35.94 11.68
C THR A 175 -15.42 -34.70 12.43
N GLU A 176 -14.90 -34.47 13.65
CA GLU A 176 -15.26 -33.26 14.43
C GLU A 176 -14.79 -31.99 13.76
N TYR A 177 -13.52 -31.93 13.31
CA TYR A 177 -12.99 -30.78 12.54
C TYR A 177 -13.86 -30.47 11.33
N ASN A 178 -14.21 -31.45 10.51
CA ASN A 178 -15.04 -31.19 9.33
C ASN A 178 -16.43 -30.65 9.70
N LYS A 179 -17.05 -31.14 10.77
CA LYS A 179 -18.32 -30.57 11.26
C LYS A 179 -18.17 -29.11 11.70
N LEU A 180 -17.10 -28.80 12.43
CA LEU A 180 -16.82 -27.42 12.89
C LEU A 180 -16.53 -26.48 11.73
N TYR A 181 -15.81 -26.95 10.71
CA TYR A 181 -15.51 -26.15 9.52
C TYR A 181 -16.78 -25.79 8.72
N GLU A 182 -17.73 -26.71 8.60
CA GLU A 182 -18.99 -26.51 7.86
C GLU A 182 -19.95 -25.52 8.54
N VAL A 183 -19.75 -25.18 9.82
CA VAL A 183 -20.57 -24.18 10.51
C VAL A 183 -20.47 -22.84 9.78
N PRO A 184 -21.57 -22.24 9.32
CA PRO A 184 -21.54 -20.92 8.67
C PRO A 184 -20.97 -19.82 9.58
N ILE A 185 -20.28 -18.84 8.99
CA ILE A 185 -19.84 -17.66 9.73
C ILE A 185 -21.07 -16.83 10.12
N HIS A 186 -21.15 -16.48 11.39
CA HIS A 186 -22.14 -15.54 11.90
C HIS A 186 -21.44 -14.58 12.87
N LEU A 187 -21.41 -13.30 12.52
CA LEU A 187 -20.79 -12.24 13.31
C LEU A 187 -21.87 -11.22 13.71
N GLU A 188 -22.25 -11.24 14.99
CA GLU A 188 -23.16 -10.25 15.52
C GLU A 188 -22.56 -8.84 15.38
N GLY A 189 -23.36 -7.90 14.85
CA GLY A 189 -22.96 -6.49 14.72
C GLY A 189 -21.94 -6.19 13.60
N TYR A 190 -21.56 -7.17 12.78
CA TYR A 190 -20.69 -6.95 11.62
C TYR A 190 -21.46 -7.20 10.32
N ASP A 191 -22.02 -6.14 9.77
CA ASP A 191 -22.77 -6.16 8.50
C ASP A 191 -22.37 -4.96 7.63
N PRO A 192 -21.31 -5.06 6.84
CA PRO A 192 -20.85 -3.98 5.99
C PRO A 192 -21.90 -3.56 4.96
N THR A 193 -22.14 -2.26 4.84
CA THR A 193 -23.11 -1.70 3.90
C THR A 193 -22.53 -1.66 2.49
N TYR A 194 -23.03 -2.50 1.59
CA TYR A 194 -22.59 -2.54 0.19
C TYR A 194 -23.46 -1.72 -0.77
N LYS A 195 -24.76 -1.55 -0.48
CA LYS A 195 -25.67 -0.78 -1.32
C LYS A 195 -25.75 0.67 -0.88
N GLY A 196 -25.46 1.59 -1.79
CA GLY A 196 -25.66 3.01 -1.55
C GLY A 196 -27.14 3.38 -1.39
N HIS A 197 -27.41 4.43 -0.60
CA HIS A 197 -28.77 4.91 -0.42
C HIS A 197 -29.27 5.60 -1.70
N GLN A 198 -30.36 5.10 -2.30
CA GLN A 198 -30.94 5.54 -3.57
C GLN A 198 -31.20 7.05 -3.67
N GLY A 199 -31.72 7.65 -2.60
CA GLY A 199 -31.99 9.08 -2.55
C GLY A 199 -30.71 9.91 -2.63
N GLN A 200 -29.60 9.43 -2.04
CA GLN A 200 -28.31 10.12 -2.09
C GLN A 200 -27.66 9.95 -3.48
N ILE A 201 -27.79 8.78 -4.11
CA ILE A 201 -27.29 8.55 -5.48
C ILE A 201 -28.02 9.48 -6.47
N LYS A 202 -29.34 9.61 -6.37
CA LYS A 202 -30.11 10.56 -7.19
C LYS A 202 -29.72 12.02 -6.95
N LYS A 203 -29.45 12.39 -5.69
CA LYS A 203 -28.96 13.72 -5.34
C LYS A 203 -27.58 13.97 -5.93
N ALA A 204 -26.69 12.97 -5.89
CA ALA A 204 -25.38 13.03 -6.54
C ALA A 204 -25.49 13.25 -8.05
N ALA A 205 -26.32 12.47 -8.76
CA ALA A 205 -26.57 12.65 -10.20
C ALA A 205 -27.07 14.07 -10.52
N THR A 206 -27.96 14.61 -9.68
CA THR A 206 -28.45 15.99 -9.84
C THR A 206 -27.36 17.03 -9.68
N LEU A 207 -26.44 16.84 -8.72
CA LEU A 207 -25.30 17.75 -8.54
C LEU A 207 -24.33 17.67 -9.71
N ILE A 208 -24.05 16.48 -10.22
CA ILE A 208 -23.19 16.27 -11.39
C ILE A 208 -23.77 16.99 -12.62
N LYS A 209 -25.06 16.83 -12.89
CA LYS A 209 -25.76 17.50 -14.00
C LYS A 209 -25.63 19.03 -13.96
N ASN A 210 -25.60 19.63 -12.78
CA ASN A 210 -25.59 21.09 -12.59
C ASN A 210 -24.18 21.68 -12.37
N ALA A 211 -23.15 20.86 -12.22
CA ALA A 211 -21.79 21.32 -11.99
C ALA A 211 -21.22 22.00 -13.25
N LYS A 212 -20.42 23.01 -13.06
CA LYS A 212 -19.66 23.70 -14.14
C LYS A 212 -18.17 23.35 -14.11
N ARG A 213 -17.65 23.04 -12.92
CA ARG A 213 -16.25 22.72 -12.67
C ARG A 213 -16.14 21.48 -11.79
N PRO A 214 -16.69 20.33 -12.25
CA PRO A 214 -16.61 19.12 -11.47
C PRO A 214 -15.19 18.51 -11.47
N LEU A 215 -14.85 17.80 -10.39
CA LEU A 215 -13.60 17.08 -10.22
C LEU A 215 -13.87 15.74 -9.53
N ILE A 216 -13.24 14.66 -9.99
CA ILE A 216 -13.16 13.39 -9.26
C ILE A 216 -11.83 13.29 -8.55
N ILE A 217 -11.85 12.91 -7.27
CA ILE A 217 -10.65 12.50 -6.53
C ILE A 217 -10.75 11.00 -6.27
N ALA A 218 -9.92 10.22 -6.96
CA ALA A 218 -9.90 8.77 -6.88
C ALA A 218 -8.92 8.29 -5.80
N GLY A 219 -9.42 7.58 -4.80
CA GLY A 219 -8.61 6.98 -3.72
C GLY A 219 -8.39 5.49 -3.89
N ALA A 220 -7.77 4.86 -2.88
CA ALA A 220 -7.53 3.42 -2.85
C ALA A 220 -8.83 2.60 -2.92
N GLY A 221 -9.96 3.16 -2.49
CA GLY A 221 -11.27 2.50 -2.57
C GLY A 221 -11.65 2.11 -4.00
N VAL A 222 -11.21 2.84 -5.01
CA VAL A 222 -11.43 2.50 -6.43
C VAL A 222 -10.78 1.15 -6.77
N LEU A 223 -9.51 0.98 -6.39
CA LEU A 223 -8.77 -0.27 -6.62
C LEU A 223 -9.34 -1.42 -5.79
N LYS A 224 -9.66 -1.17 -4.52
CA LYS A 224 -10.11 -2.22 -3.58
C LYS A 224 -11.51 -2.76 -3.90
N SER A 225 -12.39 -1.92 -4.42
CA SER A 225 -13.73 -2.33 -4.86
C SER A 225 -13.74 -2.87 -6.31
N GLY A 226 -12.64 -2.75 -7.05
CA GLY A 226 -12.58 -3.08 -8.47
C GLY A 226 -13.46 -2.16 -9.33
N ALA A 227 -13.58 -0.87 -8.98
CA ALA A 227 -14.47 0.12 -9.60
C ALA A 227 -13.83 0.94 -10.72
N MET A 228 -12.68 0.49 -11.28
CA MET A 228 -11.92 1.27 -12.25
C MET A 228 -12.70 1.57 -13.53
N ASP A 229 -13.41 0.57 -14.05
CA ASP A 229 -14.19 0.71 -15.27
C ASP A 229 -15.40 1.63 -15.06
N GLU A 230 -16.11 1.49 -13.94
CA GLU A 230 -17.24 2.34 -13.58
C GLU A 230 -16.82 3.79 -13.33
N LEU A 231 -15.64 4.00 -12.73
CA LEU A 231 -15.08 5.34 -12.55
C LEU A 231 -14.72 5.97 -13.89
N LYS A 232 -14.10 5.20 -14.77
CA LYS A 232 -13.73 5.64 -16.12
C LYS A 232 -14.99 6.00 -16.93
N GLU A 233 -16.02 5.15 -16.90
CA GLU A 233 -17.30 5.42 -17.54
C GLU A 233 -17.91 6.73 -17.05
N LEU A 234 -17.93 6.97 -15.71
CA LEU A 234 -18.43 8.23 -15.15
C LEU A 234 -17.65 9.43 -15.67
N ALA A 235 -16.33 9.35 -15.61
CA ALA A 235 -15.43 10.42 -16.03
C ALA A 235 -15.59 10.77 -17.51
N GLU A 236 -15.62 9.76 -18.38
CA GLU A 236 -15.80 9.92 -19.83
C GLU A 236 -17.20 10.44 -20.20
N LYS A 237 -18.25 9.85 -19.60
CA LYS A 237 -19.65 10.20 -19.88
C LYS A 237 -19.97 11.63 -19.48
N ALA A 238 -19.48 12.06 -18.32
CA ALA A 238 -19.73 13.40 -17.82
C ALA A 238 -18.55 14.38 -18.08
N GLN A 239 -17.50 13.95 -18.80
CA GLN A 239 -16.29 14.75 -19.11
C GLN A 239 -15.70 15.41 -17.87
N ILE A 240 -15.53 14.63 -16.78
CA ILE A 240 -15.02 15.11 -15.50
C ILE A 240 -13.54 14.76 -15.36
N PRO A 241 -12.66 15.75 -15.14
CA PRO A 241 -11.24 15.50 -14.82
C PRO A 241 -11.08 14.65 -13.55
N VAL A 242 -10.03 13.81 -13.54
CA VAL A 242 -9.74 12.87 -12.44
C VAL A 242 -8.35 13.09 -11.91
N THR A 243 -8.23 13.26 -10.60
CA THR A 243 -6.97 13.21 -9.88
C THR A 243 -6.94 12.04 -8.90
N ASN A 244 -5.76 11.52 -8.62
CA ASN A 244 -5.60 10.36 -7.73
C ASN A 244 -4.92 10.77 -6.43
N THR A 245 -5.26 10.09 -5.33
CA THR A 245 -4.40 10.09 -4.14
C THR A 245 -3.18 9.21 -4.39
N LEU A 246 -2.12 9.31 -3.58
CA LEU A 246 -0.92 8.47 -3.70
C LEU A 246 -1.27 6.98 -3.80
N VAL A 247 -2.08 6.46 -2.88
CA VAL A 247 -2.50 5.06 -2.85
C VAL A 247 -3.67 4.75 -3.81
N GLY A 248 -4.19 5.76 -4.49
CA GLY A 248 -5.20 5.66 -5.54
C GLY A 248 -4.62 5.65 -6.96
N LEU A 249 -3.32 5.88 -7.12
CA LEU A 249 -2.65 5.83 -8.42
C LEU A 249 -2.91 4.48 -9.11
N GLY A 250 -3.24 4.53 -10.41
CA GLY A 250 -3.70 3.36 -11.17
C GLY A 250 -5.20 3.04 -11.02
N GLY A 251 -5.93 3.72 -10.14
CA GLY A 251 -7.39 3.62 -10.07
C GLY A 251 -8.10 4.31 -11.25
N PHE A 252 -7.44 5.27 -11.86
CA PHE A 252 -7.78 5.85 -13.16
C PHE A 252 -6.53 5.84 -14.05
N PRO A 253 -6.63 5.48 -15.35
CA PRO A 253 -5.45 5.38 -16.22
C PRO A 253 -4.69 6.70 -16.31
N GLY A 254 -3.42 6.72 -15.88
CA GLY A 254 -2.62 7.95 -15.80
C GLY A 254 -2.29 8.59 -17.15
N ASN A 255 -2.47 7.87 -18.26
CA ASN A 255 -2.30 8.38 -19.63
C ASN A 255 -3.62 8.83 -20.29
N HIS A 256 -4.73 8.82 -19.55
CA HIS A 256 -6.02 9.28 -20.07
C HIS A 256 -6.05 10.81 -20.17
N GLU A 257 -6.76 11.36 -21.16
CA GLU A 257 -6.84 12.81 -21.39
C GLU A 257 -7.44 13.61 -20.21
N LEU A 258 -8.30 12.99 -19.40
CA LEU A 258 -8.88 13.57 -18.19
C LEU A 258 -8.03 13.36 -16.94
N ALA A 259 -6.89 12.67 -17.02
CA ALA A 259 -6.02 12.40 -15.86
C ALA A 259 -5.18 13.63 -15.50
N LEU A 260 -5.18 13.99 -14.21
CA LEU A 260 -4.41 15.11 -13.66
C LEU A 260 -3.19 14.67 -12.83
N GLY A 261 -2.96 13.36 -12.70
CA GLY A 261 -1.94 12.81 -11.82
C GLY A 261 -2.36 12.85 -10.35
N MET A 262 -1.38 13.03 -9.46
CA MET A 262 -1.57 12.99 -8.02
C MET A 262 -1.98 14.37 -7.47
N VAL A 263 -2.87 14.37 -6.46
CA VAL A 263 -3.28 15.54 -5.66
C VAL A 263 -2.63 15.49 -4.26
N GLY A 264 -2.55 16.63 -3.62
CA GLY A 264 -2.09 16.80 -2.24
C GLY A 264 -0.71 17.42 -2.13
N MET A 265 -0.02 17.19 -1.01
CA MET A 265 1.23 17.85 -0.62
C MET A 265 2.27 17.93 -1.76
N HIS A 266 2.51 16.83 -2.45
CA HIS A 266 3.44 16.71 -3.57
C HIS A 266 2.73 16.45 -4.92
N GLY A 267 1.44 16.78 -4.98
CA GLY A 267 0.64 16.67 -6.19
C GLY A 267 1.00 17.72 -7.24
N SER A 268 0.54 17.54 -8.48
CA SER A 268 0.74 18.53 -9.55
C SER A 268 0.02 19.84 -9.23
N VAL A 269 0.55 20.95 -9.76
CA VAL A 269 -0.09 22.28 -9.61
C VAL A 269 -1.50 22.24 -10.18
N ALA A 270 -1.69 21.63 -11.36
CA ALA A 270 -3.00 21.54 -12.00
C ALA A 270 -4.01 20.73 -11.16
N ALA A 271 -3.60 19.58 -10.59
CA ALA A 271 -4.46 18.78 -9.72
C ALA A 271 -4.89 19.57 -8.46
N ASN A 272 -3.95 20.25 -7.81
CA ASN A 272 -4.23 21.02 -6.60
C ASN A 272 -5.07 22.28 -6.89
N ASN A 273 -4.76 23.04 -7.95
CA ASN A 273 -5.59 24.17 -8.37
C ASN A 273 -7.01 23.71 -8.71
N SER A 274 -7.17 22.51 -9.30
CA SER A 274 -8.48 21.96 -9.61
C SER A 274 -9.31 21.69 -8.35
N THR A 275 -8.68 21.27 -7.23
CA THR A 275 -9.41 21.10 -5.96
C THR A 275 -9.88 22.44 -5.37
N GLU A 276 -9.13 23.50 -5.55
CA GLU A 276 -9.47 24.83 -5.03
C GLU A 276 -10.56 25.52 -5.85
N GLU A 277 -10.57 25.31 -7.18
CA GLU A 277 -11.49 25.99 -8.11
C GLU A 277 -12.73 25.15 -8.47
N ALA A 278 -12.80 23.88 -8.13
CA ALA A 278 -13.96 23.04 -8.35
C ALA A 278 -15.21 23.60 -7.67
N ASP A 279 -16.38 23.44 -8.32
CA ASP A 279 -17.70 23.69 -7.71
C ASP A 279 -18.39 22.39 -7.24
N LEU A 280 -17.87 21.24 -7.69
CA LEU A 280 -18.28 19.91 -7.26
C LEU A 280 -17.04 19.00 -7.17
N VAL A 281 -16.90 18.30 -6.04
CA VAL A 281 -15.90 17.23 -5.87
C VAL A 281 -16.62 15.91 -5.64
N ILE A 282 -16.26 14.90 -6.42
CA ILE A 282 -16.68 13.50 -6.22
C ILE A 282 -15.50 12.77 -5.61
N ALA A 283 -15.58 12.53 -4.32
CA ALA A 283 -14.56 11.84 -3.52
C ALA A 283 -14.85 10.33 -3.54
N ALA A 284 -14.11 9.59 -4.36
CA ALA A 284 -14.34 8.17 -4.63
C ALA A 284 -13.36 7.31 -3.80
N GLY A 285 -13.82 6.80 -2.65
CA GLY A 285 -13.04 5.90 -1.78
C GLY A 285 -11.79 6.55 -1.22
N ILE A 286 -11.89 7.76 -0.67
CA ILE A 286 -10.79 8.53 -0.04
C ILE A 286 -11.11 8.84 1.42
N ARG A 287 -10.08 9.04 2.25
CA ARG A 287 -10.22 9.34 3.67
C ARG A 287 -9.95 10.80 4.04
N PHE A 288 -9.73 11.67 3.10
CA PHE A 288 -9.36 13.07 3.33
C PHE A 288 -8.21 13.25 4.34
N HIS A 289 -7.14 12.46 4.14
CA HIS A 289 -5.92 12.52 4.95
C HIS A 289 -5.23 13.89 4.81
N ASP A 290 -4.53 14.35 5.85
CA ASP A 290 -3.83 15.64 5.89
C ASP A 290 -2.82 15.86 4.74
N ARG A 291 -2.22 14.79 4.21
CA ARG A 291 -1.34 14.86 3.03
C ARG A 291 -2.08 15.16 1.72
N ILE A 292 -3.42 15.01 1.71
CA ILE A 292 -4.29 15.35 0.57
C ILE A 292 -4.90 16.73 0.80
N THR A 293 -5.45 16.97 2.00
CA THR A 293 -6.23 18.17 2.30
C THR A 293 -5.35 19.40 2.61
N GLY A 294 -4.12 19.20 3.08
CA GLY A 294 -3.41 20.28 3.77
C GLY A 294 -4.23 20.71 5.00
N HIS A 295 -4.60 21.98 5.06
CA HIS A 295 -5.49 22.49 6.11
C HIS A 295 -6.96 22.17 5.76
N PRO A 296 -7.67 21.32 6.54
CA PRO A 296 -9.00 20.83 6.20
C PRO A 296 -10.04 21.93 5.96
N ASP A 297 -9.99 23.01 6.77
CA ASP A 297 -10.95 24.12 6.68
C ASP A 297 -10.87 24.92 5.37
N PHE A 298 -9.78 24.76 4.62
CA PHE A 298 -9.57 25.43 3.34
C PHE A 298 -9.68 24.50 2.13
N PHE A 299 -9.75 23.20 2.36
CA PHE A 299 -9.82 22.22 1.29
C PHE A 299 -11.17 22.23 0.57
N CYS A 300 -11.15 22.37 -0.75
CA CYS A 300 -12.34 22.37 -1.63
C CYS A 300 -13.46 23.32 -1.17
N LYS A 301 -13.12 24.48 -0.63
CA LYS A 301 -14.05 25.40 0.03
C LYS A 301 -15.17 25.93 -0.87
N LYS A 302 -14.93 25.96 -2.20
CA LYS A 302 -15.92 26.41 -3.19
C LYS A 302 -16.83 25.28 -3.65
N ALA A 303 -16.45 24.03 -3.40
CA ALA A 303 -17.12 22.85 -3.93
C ALA A 303 -18.18 22.29 -2.98
N LYS A 304 -19.24 21.73 -3.57
CA LYS A 304 -20.04 20.71 -2.89
C LYS A 304 -19.30 19.38 -3.00
N ILE A 305 -19.35 18.56 -1.93
CA ILE A 305 -18.64 17.29 -1.89
C ILE A 305 -19.62 16.13 -1.83
N ILE A 306 -19.52 15.23 -2.82
CA ILE A 306 -20.10 13.90 -2.80
C ILE A 306 -19.01 12.96 -2.29
N HIS A 307 -19.25 12.24 -1.20
CA HIS A 307 -18.30 11.28 -0.66
C HIS A 307 -18.87 9.87 -0.72
N ILE A 308 -18.23 9.00 -1.46
CA ILE A 308 -18.60 7.58 -1.59
C ILE A 308 -17.52 6.77 -0.88
N ASP A 309 -17.89 6.13 0.21
CA ASP A 309 -17.00 5.27 0.98
C ASP A 309 -17.76 4.08 1.58
N ILE A 310 -17.09 2.95 1.75
CA ILE A 310 -17.67 1.76 2.37
C ILE A 310 -17.70 1.86 3.89
N ASP A 311 -16.81 2.70 4.46
CA ASP A 311 -16.68 2.89 5.90
C ASP A 311 -17.46 4.13 6.36
N PRO A 312 -18.58 3.94 7.09
CA PRO A 312 -19.37 5.07 7.56
C PRO A 312 -18.59 6.00 8.52
N ALA A 313 -17.53 5.49 9.15
CA ALA A 313 -16.71 6.28 10.08
C ALA A 313 -15.82 7.32 9.38
N GLU A 314 -15.63 7.21 8.06
CA GLU A 314 -14.86 8.20 7.28
C GLU A 314 -15.74 9.37 6.80
N ILE A 315 -17.07 9.25 6.86
CA ILE A 315 -17.99 10.31 6.45
C ILE A 315 -17.99 11.46 7.47
N ASP A 316 -17.85 12.70 7.01
CA ASP A 316 -17.78 13.93 7.84
C ASP A 316 -16.63 13.96 8.87
N LYS A 317 -15.67 13.06 8.80
CA LYS A 317 -14.60 12.95 9.78
C LYS A 317 -13.60 14.12 9.71
N ASN A 318 -13.14 14.45 8.52
CA ASN A 318 -12.09 15.46 8.28
C ASN A 318 -12.57 16.65 7.46
N VAL A 319 -13.57 16.45 6.60
CA VAL A 319 -14.12 17.46 5.69
C VAL A 319 -15.63 17.34 5.67
N THR A 320 -16.34 18.47 5.70
CA THR A 320 -17.81 18.50 5.67
C THR A 320 -18.36 18.01 4.33
N ILE A 321 -19.27 17.05 4.37
CA ILE A 321 -19.81 16.37 3.19
C ILE A 321 -21.25 16.82 2.90
N ASN A 322 -21.54 17.14 1.63
CA ASN A 322 -22.88 17.54 1.19
C ASN A 322 -23.76 16.36 0.80
N VAL A 323 -23.16 15.30 0.24
CA VAL A 323 -23.87 14.09 -0.17
C VAL A 323 -23.06 12.87 0.27
N PRO A 324 -23.34 12.31 1.45
CA PRO A 324 -22.72 11.07 1.89
C PRO A 324 -23.38 9.86 1.22
N ILE A 325 -22.57 8.93 0.71
CA ILE A 325 -23.02 7.66 0.15
C ILE A 325 -22.17 6.55 0.77
N VAL A 326 -22.70 5.89 1.79
CA VAL A 326 -22.07 4.70 2.37
C VAL A 326 -22.42 3.50 1.49
N GLY A 327 -21.40 2.81 0.96
CA GLY A 327 -21.60 1.65 0.09
C GLY A 327 -20.33 1.25 -0.66
N ASP A 328 -20.37 0.07 -1.26
CA ASP A 328 -19.33 -0.40 -2.16
C ASP A 328 -19.24 0.50 -3.39
N LEU A 329 -18.05 0.99 -3.67
CA LEU A 329 -17.85 2.00 -4.70
C LEU A 329 -18.25 1.51 -6.10
N LYS A 330 -17.94 0.25 -6.45
CA LYS A 330 -18.32 -0.33 -7.74
C LYS A 330 -19.83 -0.34 -7.92
N ARG A 331 -20.57 -0.81 -6.92
CA ARG A 331 -22.04 -0.85 -6.95
C ARG A 331 -22.65 0.53 -7.03
N VAL A 332 -22.12 1.48 -6.23
CA VAL A 332 -22.60 2.86 -6.22
C VAL A 332 -22.35 3.54 -7.56
N LEU A 333 -21.15 3.40 -8.14
CA LEU A 333 -20.82 4.00 -9.43
C LEU A 333 -21.59 3.35 -10.59
N SER A 334 -21.75 2.02 -10.59
CA SER A 334 -22.59 1.33 -11.59
C SER A 334 -24.01 1.90 -11.62
N GLU A 335 -24.60 2.13 -10.45
CA GLU A 335 -25.93 2.71 -10.36
C GLU A 335 -25.94 4.20 -10.73
N LEU A 336 -24.99 4.98 -10.26
CA LEU A 336 -24.85 6.41 -10.57
C LEU A 336 -24.72 6.63 -12.10
N ASN A 337 -23.95 5.78 -12.78
CA ASN A 337 -23.76 5.83 -14.23
C ASN A 337 -25.08 5.66 -15.02
N THR A 338 -26.06 4.94 -14.47
CA THR A 338 -27.38 4.84 -15.11
C THR A 338 -28.20 6.14 -15.06
N LEU A 339 -27.91 7.01 -14.10
CA LEU A 339 -28.64 8.26 -13.83
C LEU A 339 -27.94 9.51 -14.38
N VAL A 340 -26.63 9.44 -14.61
CA VAL A 340 -25.86 10.56 -15.17
C VAL A 340 -26.06 10.63 -16.68
N GLU A 341 -26.40 11.81 -17.20
CA GLU A 341 -26.50 12.09 -18.62
C GLU A 341 -25.15 12.58 -19.18
N PRO A 342 -24.81 12.37 -20.45
CA PRO A 342 -23.62 12.95 -21.06
C PRO A 342 -23.61 14.48 -20.92
N THR A 343 -22.47 15.02 -20.49
CA THR A 343 -22.24 16.46 -20.36
C THR A 343 -20.85 16.82 -20.87
N THR A 344 -20.59 18.12 -21.06
CA THR A 344 -19.26 18.63 -21.43
C THR A 344 -18.86 19.76 -20.51
N HIS A 345 -17.54 19.90 -20.25
CA HIS A 345 -16.97 20.94 -19.41
C HIS A 345 -15.76 21.59 -20.09
N GLU A 346 -15.91 21.93 -21.38
CA GLU A 346 -14.79 22.39 -22.24
C GLU A 346 -13.98 23.54 -21.65
N ALA A 347 -14.66 24.59 -21.15
CA ALA A 347 -13.97 25.73 -20.54
C ALA A 347 -13.16 25.34 -19.28
N TRP A 348 -13.71 24.40 -18.49
CA TRP A 348 -13.03 23.90 -17.30
C TRP A 348 -11.81 23.04 -17.66
N ILE A 349 -11.95 22.14 -18.61
CA ILE A 349 -10.85 21.31 -19.12
C ILE A 349 -9.78 22.17 -19.76
N ALA A 350 -10.16 23.21 -20.53
CA ALA A 350 -9.21 24.15 -21.11
C ALA A 350 -8.39 24.89 -20.03
N GLN A 351 -9.05 25.36 -18.97
CA GLN A 351 -8.35 26.01 -17.85
C GLN A 351 -7.35 25.08 -17.16
N ILE A 352 -7.70 23.80 -16.98
CA ILE A 352 -6.81 22.80 -16.38
C ILE A 352 -5.60 22.54 -17.30
N ARG A 353 -5.81 22.46 -18.61
CA ARG A 353 -4.72 22.29 -19.59
C ARG A 353 -3.78 23.50 -19.62
N GLU A 354 -4.30 24.72 -19.43
CA GLU A 354 -3.46 25.91 -19.26
C GLU A 354 -2.54 25.76 -18.03
N TRP A 355 -3.06 25.31 -16.87
CA TRP A 355 -2.23 25.06 -15.69
C TRP A 355 -1.20 23.95 -15.89
N GLN A 356 -1.57 22.86 -16.60
CA GLN A 356 -0.62 21.80 -16.94
C GLN A 356 0.51 22.28 -17.84
N ALA A 357 0.21 23.18 -18.77
CA ALA A 357 1.20 23.77 -19.68
C ALA A 357 2.08 24.83 -18.98
N GLU A 358 1.50 25.61 -18.07
CA GLU A 358 2.23 26.64 -17.32
C GLU A 358 3.14 26.05 -16.23
N TYR A 359 2.71 24.93 -15.61
CA TYR A 359 3.39 24.31 -14.48
C TYR A 359 3.65 22.79 -14.73
N PRO A 360 4.45 22.44 -15.75
CA PRO A 360 4.79 21.04 -15.98
C PRO A 360 5.69 20.51 -14.85
N MET A 361 5.70 19.20 -14.65
CA MET A 361 6.72 18.56 -13.81
C MET A 361 8.09 18.73 -14.46
N VAL A 362 9.03 19.30 -13.69
CA VAL A 362 10.35 19.69 -14.19
C VAL A 362 11.37 18.60 -13.93
N ILE A 363 12.10 18.20 -14.97
CA ILE A 363 13.33 17.42 -14.86
C ILE A 363 14.48 18.41 -14.91
N PRO A 364 15.31 18.53 -13.86
CA PRO A 364 16.45 19.45 -13.88
C PRO A 364 17.41 19.14 -15.02
N GLU A 365 18.03 20.17 -15.59
CA GLU A 365 19.07 20.01 -16.60
C GLU A 365 20.33 19.41 -15.94
N SER A 366 20.84 18.32 -16.52
CA SER A 366 22.08 17.72 -16.06
C SER A 366 23.27 18.61 -16.43
N LYS A 367 23.87 19.24 -15.43
CA LYS A 367 25.14 19.95 -15.59
C LYS A 367 26.26 19.01 -15.14
N ASP A 368 27.36 18.99 -15.91
CA ASP A 368 28.55 18.19 -15.61
C ASP A 368 28.28 16.66 -15.45
N GLY A 369 27.23 16.17 -16.11
CA GLY A 369 26.86 14.75 -16.08
C GLY A 369 26.15 14.28 -14.80
N VAL A 370 25.75 15.20 -13.91
CA VAL A 370 25.03 14.85 -12.67
C VAL A 370 23.72 14.16 -12.98
N LEU A 371 23.47 13.03 -12.35
CA LEU A 371 22.23 12.27 -12.47
C LEU A 371 21.18 12.83 -11.50
N HIS A 372 20.01 13.17 -12.02
CA HIS A 372 18.88 13.64 -11.22
C HIS A 372 17.85 12.53 -10.99
N PRO A 373 17.25 12.39 -9.79
CA PRO A 373 16.25 11.34 -9.51
C PRO A 373 15.04 11.42 -10.45
N GLN A 374 14.61 12.62 -10.83
CA GLN A 374 13.52 12.85 -11.78
C GLN A 374 13.84 12.27 -13.17
N TYR A 375 15.09 12.39 -13.62
CA TYR A 375 15.55 11.80 -14.87
C TYR A 375 15.54 10.28 -14.82
N VAL A 376 16.07 9.68 -13.75
CA VAL A 376 16.06 8.22 -13.54
C VAL A 376 14.63 7.67 -13.65
N LEU A 377 13.67 8.30 -12.98
CA LEU A 377 12.30 7.84 -12.95
C LEU A 377 11.55 8.12 -14.26
N SER A 378 11.83 9.23 -14.92
CA SER A 378 11.29 9.52 -16.24
C SER A 378 11.73 8.49 -17.29
N GLU A 379 13.01 8.08 -17.27
CA GLU A 379 13.51 7.04 -18.15
C GLU A 379 12.98 5.66 -17.77
N LEU A 380 12.86 5.35 -16.45
CA LEU A 380 12.21 4.14 -15.98
C LEU A 380 10.77 4.03 -16.50
N ASN A 381 10.02 5.14 -16.49
CA ASN A 381 8.65 5.20 -17.01
C ASN A 381 8.53 4.81 -18.50
N LYS A 382 9.59 5.05 -19.29
CA LYS A 382 9.61 4.73 -20.72
C LYS A 382 9.93 3.26 -21.00
N ILE A 383 10.70 2.60 -20.11
CA ILE A 383 11.23 1.25 -20.34
C ILE A 383 10.55 0.16 -19.51
N ALA A 384 9.91 0.50 -18.42
CA ALA A 384 9.12 -0.45 -17.63
C ALA A 384 7.94 -1.01 -18.44
N LYS A 385 7.61 -2.28 -18.23
CA LYS A 385 6.42 -2.89 -18.84
C LYS A 385 5.17 -2.12 -18.40
N GLU A 386 4.16 -2.06 -19.27
CA GLU A 386 2.93 -1.29 -18.99
C GLU A 386 2.19 -1.76 -17.73
N ASP A 387 2.31 -3.03 -17.40
CA ASP A 387 1.72 -3.68 -16.23
C ASP A 387 2.74 -3.97 -15.11
N ALA A 388 3.96 -3.38 -15.22
CA ALA A 388 4.97 -3.51 -14.18
C ALA A 388 4.44 -3.03 -12.83
N VAL A 389 4.76 -3.78 -11.77
CA VAL A 389 4.46 -3.39 -10.40
C VAL A 389 5.62 -2.56 -9.87
N ILE A 390 5.35 -1.30 -9.63
CA ILE A 390 6.29 -0.39 -8.99
C ILE A 390 6.06 -0.45 -7.48
N VAL A 391 7.06 -0.91 -6.76
CA VAL A 391 7.04 -0.88 -5.30
C VAL A 391 7.93 0.27 -4.84
N THR A 392 7.47 1.08 -3.91
CA THR A 392 8.30 2.15 -3.34
C THR A 392 8.53 1.94 -1.86
N ASP A 393 9.72 2.27 -1.40
CA ASP A 393 9.95 2.60 0.00
C ASP A 393 9.46 4.04 0.27
N VAL A 394 9.73 4.60 1.44
CA VAL A 394 9.23 5.90 1.87
C VAL A 394 10.31 6.96 1.93
N GLY A 395 10.06 8.08 1.28
CA GLY A 395 10.97 9.23 1.20
C GLY A 395 10.78 10.05 -0.06
N GLN A 396 11.80 10.84 -0.46
CA GLN A 396 11.75 11.63 -1.68
C GLN A 396 11.54 10.77 -2.92
N HIS A 397 12.21 9.62 -3.01
CA HIS A 397 12.07 8.66 -4.11
C HIS A 397 10.62 8.19 -4.33
N GLN A 398 9.85 8.01 -3.24
CA GLN A 398 8.43 7.67 -3.30
C GLN A 398 7.62 8.78 -4.00
N MET A 399 7.87 10.02 -3.61
CA MET A 399 7.15 11.17 -4.17
C MET A 399 7.55 11.40 -5.63
N TRP A 400 8.84 11.33 -5.96
CA TRP A 400 9.29 11.40 -7.36
C TRP A 400 8.71 10.25 -8.20
N ALA A 401 8.64 9.03 -7.65
CA ALA A 401 7.99 7.92 -8.35
C ALA A 401 6.50 8.23 -8.63
N ALA A 402 5.78 8.79 -7.67
CA ALA A 402 4.39 9.19 -7.86
C ALA A 402 4.20 10.35 -8.86
N GLN A 403 5.22 11.22 -9.02
CA GLN A 403 5.20 12.36 -9.94
C GLN A 403 5.61 11.99 -11.38
N PHE A 404 6.59 11.10 -11.55
CA PHE A 404 7.23 10.84 -12.85
C PHE A 404 6.89 9.47 -13.46
N LEU A 405 6.24 8.57 -12.71
CA LEU A 405 5.76 7.29 -13.26
C LEU A 405 4.26 7.36 -13.58
N THR A 406 3.91 6.83 -14.74
CA THR A 406 2.52 6.81 -15.24
C THR A 406 1.91 5.43 -15.02
N HIS A 407 0.99 5.33 -14.06
CA HIS A 407 0.27 4.09 -13.79
C HIS A 407 -0.92 3.93 -14.74
N LYS A 408 -0.77 3.09 -15.77
CA LYS A 408 -1.79 2.88 -16.83
C LYS A 408 -2.76 1.76 -16.49
N LYS A 409 -2.34 0.84 -15.63
CA LYS A 409 -3.10 -0.35 -15.24
C LYS A 409 -3.34 -0.36 -13.72
N PRO A 410 -4.42 -0.99 -13.25
CA PRO A 410 -4.67 -1.14 -11.82
C PRO A 410 -3.66 -2.07 -11.16
N HIS A 411 -3.48 -1.89 -9.84
CA HIS A 411 -2.58 -2.72 -9.02
C HIS A 411 -1.12 -2.73 -9.51
N THR A 412 -0.66 -1.59 -10.03
CA THR A 412 0.71 -1.38 -10.51
C THR A 412 1.55 -0.51 -9.57
N ILE A 413 1.00 -0.10 -8.44
CA ILE A 413 1.75 0.60 -7.37
C ILE A 413 1.53 -0.08 -6.04
N VAL A 414 2.62 -0.28 -5.31
CA VAL A 414 2.67 -0.80 -3.94
C VAL A 414 3.51 0.15 -3.11
N THR A 415 2.89 0.79 -2.12
CA THR A 415 3.55 1.86 -1.34
C THR A 415 2.89 2.01 0.03
N SER A 416 3.66 2.38 1.05
CA SER A 416 3.12 2.73 2.37
C SER A 416 2.68 4.20 2.35
N GLY A 417 1.37 4.44 2.18
CA GLY A 417 0.83 5.79 2.06
C GLY A 417 0.39 6.40 3.38
N GLY A 418 -0.31 5.64 4.22
CA GLY A 418 -0.87 6.12 5.47
C GLY A 418 0.13 6.15 6.62
N ALA A 419 0.86 5.07 6.83
CA ALA A 419 1.88 4.98 7.89
C ALA A 419 3.20 5.62 7.49
N GLY A 420 3.54 5.61 6.20
CA GLY A 420 4.81 6.16 5.73
C GLY A 420 6.03 5.39 6.26
N THR A 421 5.97 4.08 6.24
CA THR A 421 6.94 3.19 6.87
C THR A 421 8.20 3.07 6.03
N MET A 422 9.32 3.61 6.48
CA MET A 422 10.64 3.31 5.91
C MET A 422 11.01 1.84 6.19
N GLY A 423 11.69 1.19 5.23
CA GLY A 423 11.99 -0.25 5.27
C GLY A 423 10.86 -1.13 4.73
N TYR A 424 9.73 -0.54 4.32
CA TYR A 424 8.61 -1.25 3.71
C TYR A 424 8.96 -1.85 2.34
N GLY A 425 9.76 -1.15 1.55
CA GLY A 425 9.89 -1.37 0.12
C GLY A 425 10.37 -2.76 -0.28
N LEU A 426 11.50 -3.22 0.27
CA LEU A 426 12.10 -4.50 -0.13
C LEU A 426 11.20 -5.70 0.21
N PRO A 427 10.76 -5.88 1.47
CA PRO A 427 9.88 -7.00 1.77
C PRO A 427 8.53 -6.92 1.05
N ALA A 428 7.97 -5.73 0.84
CA ALA A 428 6.75 -5.57 0.04
C ALA A 428 6.96 -5.94 -1.45
N ALA A 429 8.14 -5.65 -2.03
CA ALA A 429 8.50 -6.08 -3.38
C ALA A 429 8.61 -7.61 -3.48
N ILE A 430 9.14 -8.25 -2.46
CA ILE A 430 9.16 -9.71 -2.36
C ILE A 430 7.74 -10.27 -2.36
N GLY A 431 6.87 -9.75 -1.51
CA GLY A 431 5.47 -10.13 -1.48
C GLY A 431 4.74 -9.87 -2.79
N ALA A 432 4.98 -8.73 -3.42
CA ALA A 432 4.43 -8.39 -4.73
C ALA A 432 4.88 -9.37 -5.82
N GLN A 433 6.16 -9.76 -5.83
CA GLN A 433 6.66 -10.74 -6.81
C GLN A 433 6.08 -12.13 -6.60
N VAL A 434 5.87 -12.54 -5.34
CA VAL A 434 5.17 -13.79 -5.01
C VAL A 434 3.71 -13.73 -5.46
N GLY A 435 3.02 -12.62 -5.19
CA GLY A 435 1.60 -12.43 -5.54
C GLY A 435 1.34 -12.24 -7.04
N ALA A 436 2.35 -11.82 -7.80
CA ALA A 436 2.27 -11.58 -9.25
C ALA A 436 3.53 -12.12 -9.97
N PRO A 437 3.76 -13.45 -9.98
CA PRO A 437 5.01 -14.05 -10.44
C PRO A 437 5.34 -13.79 -11.91
N HIS A 438 4.35 -13.46 -12.73
CA HIS A 438 4.52 -13.18 -14.16
C HIS A 438 4.73 -11.70 -14.48
N LYS A 439 4.58 -10.81 -13.51
CA LYS A 439 4.80 -9.38 -13.70
C LYS A 439 6.23 -8.99 -13.41
N GLN A 440 6.67 -7.94 -14.09
CA GLN A 440 7.90 -7.25 -13.72
C GLN A 440 7.68 -6.49 -12.42
N VAL A 441 8.47 -6.77 -11.40
CA VAL A 441 8.46 -6.02 -10.13
C VAL A 441 9.70 -5.15 -10.05
N ILE A 442 9.51 -3.86 -9.85
CA ILE A 442 10.57 -2.87 -9.74
C ILE A 442 10.42 -2.16 -8.39
N LEU A 443 11.42 -2.30 -7.53
CA LEU A 443 11.52 -1.57 -6.27
C LEU A 443 12.27 -0.26 -6.52
N VAL A 444 11.64 0.86 -6.20
CA VAL A 444 12.27 2.18 -6.11
C VAL A 444 12.46 2.51 -4.64
N VAL A 445 13.70 2.62 -4.19
CA VAL A 445 14.04 2.78 -2.78
C VAL A 445 15.12 3.83 -2.58
N GLY A 446 15.10 4.54 -1.47
CA GLY A 446 16.21 5.40 -1.05
C GLY A 446 17.29 4.59 -0.33
N ASP A 447 18.51 5.10 -0.33
CA ASP A 447 19.65 4.50 0.39
C ASP A 447 19.35 4.31 1.89
N GLY A 448 18.67 5.26 2.53
CA GLY A 448 18.29 5.14 3.93
C GLY A 448 17.22 4.08 4.22
N GLY A 449 16.15 4.02 3.40
CA GLY A 449 15.09 3.01 3.56
C GLY A 449 15.58 1.60 3.27
N PHE A 450 16.44 1.44 2.27
CA PHE A 450 17.02 0.15 1.90
C PHE A 450 17.84 -0.47 3.04
N GLN A 451 18.56 0.37 3.81
CA GLN A 451 19.36 -0.10 4.95
C GLN A 451 18.53 -0.67 6.11
N MET A 452 17.23 -0.41 6.16
CA MET A 452 16.39 -0.82 7.30
C MET A 452 15.91 -2.28 7.20
N THR A 453 15.96 -2.91 6.02
CA THR A 453 15.43 -4.26 5.78
C THR A 453 16.22 -5.03 4.70
N PHE A 454 17.48 -4.65 4.44
CA PHE A 454 18.28 -5.29 3.39
C PHE A 454 18.60 -6.77 3.69
N GLU A 455 18.46 -7.24 4.91
CA GLU A 455 18.58 -8.67 5.27
C GLU A 455 17.61 -9.53 4.45
N GLU A 456 16.48 -8.97 4.01
CA GLU A 456 15.51 -9.66 3.17
C GLU A 456 16.01 -9.90 1.73
N LEU A 457 17.17 -9.37 1.33
CA LEU A 457 17.86 -9.77 0.09
C LEU A 457 18.10 -11.28 0.04
N MET A 458 18.24 -11.91 1.21
CA MET A 458 18.36 -13.37 1.28
C MET A 458 17.12 -14.09 0.74
N MET A 459 15.91 -13.52 0.88
CA MET A 459 14.70 -14.07 0.25
C MET A 459 14.75 -13.93 -1.27
N VAL A 460 15.21 -12.78 -1.78
CA VAL A 460 15.37 -12.56 -3.22
C VAL A 460 16.26 -13.65 -3.81
N ARG A 461 17.39 -13.92 -3.15
CA ARG A 461 18.35 -14.97 -3.55
C ARG A 461 17.78 -16.38 -3.41
N GLN A 462 17.22 -16.69 -2.23
CA GLN A 462 16.75 -18.04 -1.89
C GLN A 462 15.60 -18.52 -2.80
N TYR A 463 14.69 -17.61 -3.16
CA TYR A 463 13.51 -17.93 -3.96
C TYR A 463 13.66 -17.52 -5.43
N ASN A 464 14.84 -17.06 -5.85
CA ASN A 464 15.16 -16.59 -7.22
C ASN A 464 14.11 -15.59 -7.75
N LEU A 465 13.80 -14.57 -6.95
CA LEU A 465 12.78 -13.56 -7.29
C LEU A 465 13.40 -12.51 -8.24
N PRO A 466 12.89 -12.32 -9.47
CA PRO A 466 13.52 -11.45 -10.47
C PRO A 466 13.22 -9.96 -10.26
N ILE A 467 13.40 -9.47 -9.04
CA ILE A 467 13.09 -8.08 -8.65
C ILE A 467 14.20 -7.14 -9.13
N LYS A 468 13.81 -6.01 -9.74
CA LYS A 468 14.70 -4.90 -10.06
C LYS A 468 14.73 -3.93 -8.90
N ILE A 469 15.87 -3.77 -8.24
CA ILE A 469 16.03 -2.88 -7.08
C ILE A 469 16.77 -1.64 -7.56
N VAL A 470 16.07 -0.50 -7.63
CA VAL A 470 16.63 0.79 -8.05
C VAL A 470 16.78 1.67 -6.82
N ILE A 471 18.00 1.81 -6.34
CA ILE A 471 18.35 2.65 -5.20
C ILE A 471 18.58 4.08 -5.71
N ILE A 472 17.72 5.02 -5.32
CA ILE A 472 17.90 6.45 -5.53
C ILE A 472 18.78 6.97 -4.40
N ASN A 473 20.09 6.92 -4.64
CA ASN A 473 21.11 7.16 -3.62
C ASN A 473 21.59 8.61 -3.65
N ASN A 474 21.03 9.44 -2.79
CA ASN A 474 21.47 10.82 -2.62
C ASN A 474 22.37 11.04 -1.37
N GLY A 475 22.68 9.98 -0.62
CA GLY A 475 23.48 10.07 0.60
C GLY A 475 22.80 10.82 1.74
N TYR A 476 21.45 10.87 1.75
CA TYR A 476 20.69 11.55 2.79
C TYR A 476 19.40 10.80 3.16
N LEU A 477 18.92 11.00 4.38
CA LEU A 477 17.50 10.88 4.68
C LEU A 477 16.77 12.06 4.01
N GLY A 478 16.57 11.94 2.69
CA GLY A 478 16.35 13.07 1.80
C GLY A 478 15.11 13.89 2.12
N MET A 479 13.98 13.26 2.52
CA MET A 479 12.77 14.01 2.90
C MET A 479 12.98 14.79 4.20
N VAL A 480 13.66 14.22 5.19
CA VAL A 480 13.98 14.91 6.45
C VAL A 480 14.96 16.07 6.19
N ARG A 481 16.00 15.82 5.36
CA ARG A 481 16.93 16.88 4.93
C ARG A 481 16.19 18.02 4.24
N GLN A 482 15.24 17.75 3.31
CA GLN A 482 14.45 18.78 2.63
C GLN A 482 13.65 19.63 3.62
N TRP A 483 13.04 19.02 4.65
CA TRP A 483 12.32 19.74 5.68
C TRP A 483 13.25 20.60 6.55
N GLN A 484 14.42 20.07 6.91
CA GLN A 484 15.45 20.84 7.63
C GLN A 484 15.99 22.01 6.79
N GLN A 485 16.13 21.83 5.48
CA GLN A 485 16.49 22.91 4.57
C GLN A 485 15.45 24.03 4.58
N ILE A 486 14.19 23.68 4.37
CA ILE A 486 13.12 24.67 4.15
C ILE A 486 12.68 25.33 5.46
N PHE A 487 12.54 24.57 6.54
CA PHE A 487 11.94 25.04 7.80
C PHE A 487 12.91 25.22 8.95
N ASN A 488 14.15 24.75 8.84
CA ASN A 488 15.13 24.78 9.91
C ASN A 488 16.45 25.44 9.52
N ASN A 489 16.44 26.37 8.55
CA ASN A 489 17.60 27.18 8.12
C ASN A 489 18.83 26.32 7.80
N HIS A 490 18.67 25.24 7.02
CA HIS A 490 19.73 24.31 6.61
C HIS A 490 20.48 23.64 7.78
N ARG A 491 19.88 23.56 8.98
CA ARG A 491 20.48 22.84 10.11
C ARG A 491 20.28 21.34 9.94
N TYR A 492 21.12 20.72 9.13
CA TYR A 492 21.10 19.29 8.84
C TYR A 492 21.59 18.50 10.06
N SER A 493 20.68 17.80 10.74
CA SER A 493 20.96 17.03 11.94
C SER A 493 20.61 15.57 11.73
N TYR A 494 21.62 14.69 11.81
CA TYR A 494 21.51 13.24 11.68
C TYR A 494 20.78 12.75 10.42
N VAL A 495 20.95 13.43 9.31
CA VAL A 495 20.33 13.08 8.01
C VAL A 495 21.35 12.70 6.94
N ASP A 496 22.62 12.97 7.16
CA ASP A 496 23.71 12.62 6.24
C ASP A 496 24.04 11.13 6.35
N LEU A 497 24.04 10.44 5.22
CA LEU A 497 24.31 9.01 5.07
C LEU A 497 25.57 8.77 4.21
N GLU A 498 26.53 9.71 4.16
CA GLU A 498 27.73 9.57 3.36
C GLU A 498 28.56 8.32 3.74
N THR A 499 28.44 7.85 4.99
CA THR A 499 29.08 6.62 5.49
C THR A 499 28.23 5.36 5.26
N SER A 500 27.26 5.39 4.33
CA SER A 500 26.45 4.22 3.97
C SER A 500 27.30 3.03 3.50
N PRO A 501 26.79 1.79 3.65
CA PRO A 501 27.46 0.60 3.11
C PRO A 501 27.70 0.72 1.59
N ASP A 502 28.75 0.07 1.10
CA ASP A 502 28.90 -0.14 -0.34
C ASP A 502 27.88 -1.19 -0.80
N PHE A 503 26.85 -0.76 -1.53
CA PHE A 503 25.75 -1.62 -1.96
C PHE A 503 26.18 -2.68 -2.98
N LEU A 504 27.30 -2.50 -3.69
CA LEU A 504 27.86 -3.53 -4.57
C LEU A 504 28.45 -4.68 -3.75
N LYS A 505 29.24 -4.36 -2.73
CA LYS A 505 29.77 -5.38 -1.81
C LYS A 505 28.68 -6.06 -1.00
N LEU A 506 27.64 -5.31 -0.64
CA LEU A 506 26.46 -5.88 0.01
C LEU A 506 25.77 -6.90 -0.93
N ALA A 507 25.53 -6.55 -2.19
CA ALA A 507 24.95 -7.47 -3.17
C ALA A 507 25.80 -8.74 -3.34
N GLU A 508 27.11 -8.59 -3.44
CA GLU A 508 28.07 -9.71 -3.51
C GLU A 508 27.92 -10.66 -2.32
N ALA A 509 27.77 -10.12 -1.09
CA ALA A 509 27.57 -10.92 0.12
C ALA A 509 26.28 -11.75 0.10
N PHE A 510 25.29 -11.37 -0.72
CA PHE A 510 24.04 -12.10 -0.93
C PHE A 510 24.00 -12.89 -2.26
N ASP A 511 25.13 -13.03 -2.97
CA ASP A 511 25.21 -13.63 -4.32
C ASP A 511 24.21 -13.00 -5.32
N LEU A 512 24.01 -11.70 -5.26
CA LEU A 512 23.14 -10.94 -6.16
C LEU A 512 23.98 -10.06 -7.10
N LYS A 513 23.46 -9.85 -8.33
CA LYS A 513 24.07 -8.90 -9.26
C LYS A 513 23.83 -7.47 -8.82
N ALA A 514 24.82 -6.61 -9.00
CA ALA A 514 24.67 -5.18 -8.78
C ALA A 514 25.49 -4.37 -9.79
N ALA A 515 25.07 -3.13 -10.00
CA ALA A 515 25.83 -2.13 -10.75
C ALA A 515 25.67 -0.77 -10.08
N ARG A 516 26.71 0.07 -10.21
CA ARG A 516 26.68 1.47 -9.80
C ARG A 516 26.58 2.35 -11.03
N ILE A 517 25.74 3.36 -10.94
CA ILE A 517 25.50 4.36 -11.97
C ILE A 517 25.76 5.73 -11.34
N ASP A 518 26.87 6.36 -11.73
CA ASP A 518 27.35 7.61 -11.10
C ASP A 518 26.99 8.86 -11.90
N ASN A 519 26.65 8.71 -13.19
CA ASN A 519 26.41 9.83 -14.09
C ASN A 519 25.41 9.48 -15.21
N VAL A 520 25.01 10.46 -15.99
CA VAL A 520 24.04 10.32 -17.10
C VAL A 520 24.59 9.46 -18.24
N GLU A 521 25.91 9.46 -18.51
CA GLU A 521 26.50 8.66 -19.57
C GLU A 521 26.40 7.16 -19.25
N ASP A 522 26.82 6.75 -18.06
CA ASP A 522 26.69 5.37 -17.59
C ASP A 522 25.23 4.93 -17.53
N PHE A 523 24.35 5.84 -17.06
CA PHE A 523 22.93 5.60 -17.01
C PHE A 523 22.36 5.26 -18.41
N ASN A 524 22.63 6.09 -19.41
CA ASN A 524 22.13 5.91 -20.76
C ASN A 524 22.65 4.64 -21.42
N LYS A 525 23.87 4.22 -21.06
CA LYS A 525 24.51 3.02 -21.59
C LYS A 525 23.95 1.73 -20.99
N GLU A 526 23.67 1.68 -19.71
CA GLU A 526 23.48 0.44 -18.96
C GLU A 526 22.07 0.23 -18.40
N PHE A 527 21.41 1.30 -17.94
CA PHE A 527 20.18 1.21 -17.16
C PHE A 527 19.07 0.39 -17.84
N LYS A 528 18.85 0.63 -19.15
CA LYS A 528 17.82 -0.09 -19.90
C LYS A 528 18.07 -1.60 -19.92
N SER A 529 19.31 -2.04 -20.14
CA SER A 529 19.66 -3.45 -20.19
C SER A 529 19.39 -4.16 -18.86
N PHE A 530 19.67 -3.48 -17.75
CA PHE A 530 19.42 -3.99 -16.41
C PHE A 530 17.91 -4.12 -16.10
N ILE A 531 17.12 -3.08 -16.40
CA ILE A 531 15.68 -3.10 -16.15
C ILE A 531 14.95 -4.15 -16.99
N THR A 532 15.40 -4.41 -18.22
CA THR A 532 14.76 -5.37 -19.13
C THR A 532 15.28 -6.81 -18.98
N SER A 533 16.29 -7.06 -18.15
CA SER A 533 16.80 -8.41 -17.88
C SER A 533 15.77 -9.27 -17.12
N ASP A 534 15.91 -10.59 -17.17
CA ASP A 534 15.05 -11.52 -16.41
C ASP A 534 15.61 -11.86 -15.02
N GLU A 535 16.77 -11.29 -14.66
CA GLU A 535 17.44 -11.58 -13.39
C GLU A 535 17.16 -10.49 -12.35
N SER A 536 17.30 -10.84 -11.09
CA SER A 536 17.35 -9.86 -9.99
C SER A 536 18.63 -9.02 -10.12
N ILE A 537 18.51 -7.72 -9.91
CA ILE A 537 19.65 -6.80 -9.91
C ILE A 537 19.44 -5.64 -8.96
N ILE A 538 20.52 -5.20 -8.32
CA ILE A 538 20.57 -3.99 -7.49
C ILE A 538 21.31 -2.91 -8.28
N LEU A 539 20.63 -1.77 -8.50
CA LEU A 539 21.17 -0.61 -9.18
C LEU A 539 21.38 0.52 -8.19
N ASP A 540 22.63 0.81 -7.83
CA ASP A 540 23.01 1.96 -6.98
C ASP A 540 23.13 3.20 -7.86
N CYS A 541 22.02 3.93 -8.05
CA CYS A 541 21.97 5.16 -8.83
C CYS A 541 22.37 6.35 -7.93
N ARG A 542 23.59 6.85 -8.09
CA ARG A 542 24.11 8.03 -7.40
C ARG A 542 23.51 9.28 -8.01
N VAL A 543 22.65 9.95 -7.27
CA VAL A 543 21.91 11.12 -7.76
C VAL A 543 22.31 12.40 -7.04
N ALA A 544 21.89 13.54 -7.59
CA ALA A 544 22.07 14.84 -6.96
C ALA A 544 21.64 14.81 -5.49
N ARG A 545 22.54 15.27 -4.61
CA ARG A 545 22.35 15.09 -3.15
C ARG A 545 21.22 15.95 -2.59
N GLU A 546 21.03 17.16 -3.09
CA GLU A 546 20.14 18.16 -2.49
C GLU A 546 18.89 18.49 -3.33
N ASP A 547 18.57 17.67 -4.30
CA ASP A 547 17.30 17.82 -5.02
C ASP A 547 16.11 17.76 -4.07
N ASN A 548 15.13 18.61 -4.33
CA ASN A 548 13.90 18.69 -3.57
C ASN A 548 12.71 18.13 -4.35
N VAL A 549 11.78 17.53 -3.64
CA VAL A 549 10.48 17.15 -4.22
C VAL A 549 9.61 18.37 -4.32
N LEU A 550 9.37 18.81 -5.54
CA LEU A 550 8.56 19.99 -5.87
C LEU A 550 7.57 19.66 -6.98
N PRO A 551 6.40 20.31 -7.03
CA PRO A 551 5.91 21.30 -6.07
C PRO A 551 5.57 20.70 -4.70
N MET A 552 5.40 21.56 -3.68
CA MET A 552 5.05 21.13 -2.34
C MET A 552 4.07 22.10 -1.65
N ILE A 553 3.00 21.57 -1.07
CA ILE A 553 2.17 22.30 -0.10
C ILE A 553 2.71 21.97 1.28
N PRO A 554 3.20 22.95 2.09
CA PRO A 554 3.64 22.69 3.45
C PRO A 554 2.55 22.03 4.31
N ALA A 555 2.94 21.27 5.33
CA ALA A 555 1.97 20.65 6.24
C ALA A 555 1.06 21.71 6.89
N GLY A 556 -0.25 21.49 6.85
CA GLY A 556 -1.25 22.46 7.29
C GLY A 556 -1.38 23.70 6.38
N GLY A 557 -0.69 23.72 5.24
CA GLY A 557 -0.78 24.80 4.26
C GLY A 557 -1.99 24.68 3.33
N THR A 558 -2.09 25.62 2.41
CA THR A 558 -3.15 25.70 1.39
C THR A 558 -2.55 25.68 -0.02
N VAL A 559 -3.35 25.46 -1.04
CA VAL A 559 -2.91 25.45 -2.45
C VAL A 559 -2.27 26.79 -2.85
N SER A 560 -2.79 27.92 -2.34
CA SER A 560 -2.20 29.25 -2.56
C SER A 560 -0.78 29.38 -2.00
N GLY A 561 -0.46 28.66 -0.92
CA GLY A 561 0.86 28.59 -0.31
C GLY A 561 1.79 27.53 -0.93
N MET A 562 1.44 26.93 -2.05
CA MET A 562 2.27 25.92 -2.73
C MET A 562 3.61 26.52 -3.17
N MET A 563 4.68 25.85 -2.78
CA MET A 563 6.07 26.20 -3.07
C MET A 563 6.58 25.46 -4.30
N GLY A 564 7.56 26.04 -4.97
CA GLY A 564 8.29 25.38 -6.04
C GLY A 564 7.46 25.01 -7.27
N LYS A 565 6.43 25.80 -7.61
CA LYS A 565 5.53 25.54 -8.75
C LYS A 565 6.26 25.37 -10.10
N LYS A 566 7.43 25.97 -10.24
CA LYS A 566 8.29 25.91 -11.45
C LYS A 566 9.54 25.04 -11.24
N GLY A 567 9.53 24.14 -10.25
CA GLY A 567 10.62 23.21 -9.98
C GLY A 567 11.79 23.76 -9.17
N VAL A 568 11.71 25.02 -8.74
CA VAL A 568 12.71 25.68 -7.88
C VAL A 568 12.02 26.34 -6.70
N LEU A 569 12.71 26.41 -5.54
CA LEU A 569 12.21 27.08 -4.33
C LEU A 569 12.32 28.59 -4.44
#